data_b3455675991527638d20b6fa89755729
#
_entry.id   b3455675991527638d20b6fa89755729
#
_cell.length_a   1.000
_cell.length_b   1.000
_cell.length_c   1.000
_cell.angle_alpha   90.00
_cell.angle_beta   90.00
_cell.angle_gamma   90.00
#
_symmetry.space_group_name_H-M   'P 1'
#
loop_
_entity.id
_entity.type
_entity.pdbx_description
1 polymer ?
#
loop_
_entity_poly.entity_id
_entity_poly.type
_entity_poly.pdbx_seq_one_letter_code
_entity_poly.pdbx_strand_id
1 'polypeptide(L)' 'AQLGCGLGAGIATIGAGLGIGRIGSSAMDAIARQPEATNKIQTNMIVTASFIEGCALFAIAACAFLIK' A
#
# COMPACT_ATOMS: atom_id res chain seq x y z
N ALA A 1 -14.44 -0.64 -21.28
CA ALA A 1 -14.60 -0.77 -19.82
C ALA A 1 -13.62 -1.79 -19.23
N GLN A 2 -13.47 -2.94 -19.87
CA GLN A 2 -12.54 -3.96 -19.38
C GLN A 2 -11.08 -3.53 -19.47
N LEU A 3 -10.71 -2.85 -20.56
CA LEU A 3 -9.37 -2.32 -20.72
C LEU A 3 -9.07 -1.24 -19.67
N GLY A 4 -10.04 -0.35 -19.43
CA GLY A 4 -9.91 0.67 -18.40
C GLY A 4 -9.74 0.08 -17.01
N CYS A 5 -10.49 -0.97 -16.70
CA CYS A 5 -10.37 -1.67 -15.43
C CYS A 5 -9.00 -2.34 -15.27
N GLY A 6 -8.53 -3.01 -16.32
CA GLY A 6 -7.20 -3.65 -16.28
C GLY A 6 -6.09 -2.65 -16.07
N LEU A 7 -6.13 -1.53 -16.80
CA LEU A 7 -5.13 -0.46 -16.63
C LEU A 7 -5.25 0.19 -15.25
N GLY A 8 -6.48 0.44 -14.78
CA GLY A 8 -6.71 1.02 -13.47
C GLY A 8 -6.19 0.14 -12.33
N ALA A 9 -6.49 -1.15 -12.39
CA ALA A 9 -6.01 -2.11 -11.39
C ALA A 9 -4.49 -2.20 -11.40
N GLY A 10 -3.87 -2.21 -12.58
CA GLY A 10 -2.41 -2.23 -12.70
C GLY A 10 -1.77 -0.98 -12.13
N ILE A 11 -2.32 0.20 -12.43
CA ILE A 11 -1.82 1.46 -11.88
C ILE A 11 -2.00 1.52 -10.37
N ALA A 12 -3.14 1.05 -9.85
CA ALA A 12 -3.39 0.96 -8.42
C ALA A 12 -2.33 0.09 -7.73
N THR A 13 -1.99 -1.04 -8.33
CA THR A 13 -0.98 -1.96 -7.81
C THR A 13 0.39 -1.31 -7.78
N ILE A 14 0.77 -0.59 -8.84
CA ILE A 14 2.04 0.15 -8.88
C ILE A 14 2.06 1.21 -7.79
N GLY A 15 0.99 1.98 -7.65
CA GLY A 15 0.89 3.00 -6.62
C GLY A 15 1.00 2.44 -5.21
N ALA A 16 0.30 1.34 -4.94
CA ALA A 16 0.37 0.66 -3.65
C ALA A 16 1.79 0.15 -3.36
N GLY A 17 2.42 -0.48 -4.36
CA GLY A 17 3.78 -0.99 -4.21
C GLY A 17 4.78 0.11 -3.91
N LEU A 18 4.71 1.23 -4.63
CA LEU A 18 5.59 2.38 -4.39
C LEU A 18 5.34 3.00 -3.02
N GLY A 19 4.05 3.15 -2.64
CA GLY A 19 3.69 3.73 -1.35
C GLY A 19 4.16 2.88 -0.18
N ILE A 20 3.88 1.58 -0.22
CA ILE A 20 4.29 0.65 0.83
C ILE A 20 5.81 0.54 0.88
N GLY A 21 6.47 0.53 -0.28
CA GLY A 21 7.92 0.50 -0.36
C GLY A 21 8.56 1.71 0.31
N ARG A 22 8.03 2.92 0.09
CA ARG A 22 8.52 4.14 0.72
C ARG A 22 8.30 4.11 2.23
N ILE A 23 7.14 3.64 2.68
CA ILE A 23 6.84 3.49 4.10
C ILE A 23 7.84 2.53 4.74
N GLY A 24 8.07 1.38 4.13
CA GLY A 24 9.02 0.39 4.64
C GLY A 24 10.44 0.92 4.73
N SER A 25 10.90 1.60 3.67
CA SER A 25 12.24 2.20 3.64
C SER A 25 12.39 3.25 4.73
N SER A 26 11.41 4.15 4.86
CA SER A 26 11.42 5.19 5.88
C SER A 26 11.40 4.59 7.30
N ALA A 27 10.61 3.54 7.50
CA ALA A 27 10.51 2.87 8.79
C ALA A 27 11.85 2.21 9.16
N MET A 28 12.52 1.57 8.20
CA MET A 28 13.83 0.96 8.45
C MET A 28 14.87 2.01 8.85
N ASP A 29 14.89 3.16 8.14
CA ASP A 29 15.78 4.27 8.48
C ASP A 29 15.50 4.79 9.89
N ALA A 30 14.23 4.95 10.25
CA ALA A 30 13.84 5.44 11.56
C ALA A 30 14.23 4.45 12.66
N ILE A 31 14.07 3.15 12.46
CA ILE A 31 14.48 2.12 13.40
C ILE A 31 15.99 2.15 13.59
N ALA A 32 16.74 2.34 12.51
CA ALA A 32 18.19 2.42 12.58
C ALA A 32 18.65 3.62 13.42
N ARG A 33 17.91 4.73 13.38
CA ARG A 33 18.24 5.93 14.16
C ARG A 33 17.77 5.84 15.61
N GLN A 34 16.62 5.21 15.83
CA GLN A 34 16.00 5.11 17.15
C GLN A 34 15.52 3.69 17.40
N PRO A 35 16.46 2.77 17.71
CA PRO A 35 16.09 1.36 17.93
C PRO A 35 15.09 1.18 19.07
N GLU A 36 15.10 2.07 20.06
CA GLU A 36 14.16 2.02 21.19
C GLU A 36 12.72 2.28 20.78
N ALA A 37 12.48 2.89 19.62
CA ALA A 37 11.16 3.18 19.10
C ALA A 37 10.65 2.12 18.12
N THR A 38 11.34 0.99 17.99
CA THR A 38 11.02 -0.05 16.99
C THR A 38 9.56 -0.46 17.03
N ASN A 39 8.99 -0.72 18.20
CA ASN A 39 7.61 -1.17 18.29
C ASN A 39 6.61 -0.12 17.80
N LYS A 40 6.83 1.15 18.12
CA LYS A 40 5.98 2.24 17.65
C LYS A 40 6.08 2.40 16.14
N ILE A 41 7.28 2.35 15.61
CA ILE A 41 7.53 2.52 14.18
C ILE A 41 6.89 1.39 13.41
N GLN A 42 7.07 0.14 13.85
CA GLN A 42 6.47 -1.02 13.20
C GLN A 42 4.95 -0.94 13.21
N THR A 43 4.35 -0.56 14.35
CA THR A 43 2.91 -0.45 14.45
C THR A 43 2.37 0.59 13.48
N ASN A 44 2.97 1.77 13.43
CA ASN A 44 2.55 2.83 12.52
C ASN A 44 2.76 2.43 11.07
N MET A 45 3.85 1.76 10.75
CA MET A 45 4.13 1.27 9.41
C MET A 45 3.06 0.29 8.95
N ILE A 46 2.71 -0.68 9.79
CA ILE A 46 1.72 -1.70 9.45
C ILE A 46 0.35 -1.07 9.24
N VAL A 47 -0.05 -0.12 10.10
CA VAL A 47 -1.34 0.56 9.98
C VAL A 47 -1.40 1.34 8.67
N THR A 48 -0.37 2.12 8.36
CA THR A 48 -0.34 2.93 7.14
C THR A 48 -0.29 2.04 5.89
N ALA A 49 0.53 1.01 5.89
CA ALA A 49 0.62 0.07 4.78
C ALA A 49 -0.72 -0.64 4.56
N SER A 50 -1.44 -0.97 5.63
CA SER A 50 -2.75 -1.61 5.54
C SER A 50 -3.78 -0.70 4.88
N PHE A 51 -3.77 0.60 5.16
CA PHE A 51 -4.65 1.55 4.48
C PHE A 51 -4.38 1.59 2.98
N ILE A 52 -3.12 1.64 2.57
CA ILE A 52 -2.75 1.64 1.15
C ILE A 52 -3.18 0.35 0.48
N GLU A 53 -2.89 -0.78 1.11
CA GLU A 53 -3.27 -2.10 0.60
C GLU A 53 -4.78 -2.23 0.49
N GLY A 54 -5.52 -1.75 1.50
CA GLY A 54 -6.98 -1.76 1.49
C GLY A 54 -7.55 -0.97 0.34
N CYS A 55 -7.02 0.22 0.07
CA CYS A 55 -7.45 1.03 -1.06
C CYS A 55 -7.20 0.33 -2.40
N ALA A 56 -6.03 -0.28 -2.56
CA ALA A 56 -5.68 -0.98 -3.78
C ALA A 56 -6.57 -2.20 -4.00
N LEU A 57 -6.80 -2.98 -2.94
CA LEU A 57 -7.68 -4.15 -3.01
C LEU A 57 -9.11 -3.74 -3.34
N PHE A 58 -9.60 -2.64 -2.76
CA PHE A 58 -10.93 -2.14 -3.06
C PHE A 58 -11.06 -1.75 -4.52
N ALA A 59 -10.06 -1.06 -5.05
CA ALA A 59 -10.06 -0.67 -6.47
C ALA A 59 -10.08 -1.88 -7.38
N ILE A 60 -9.29 -2.90 -7.09
CA ILE A 60 -9.23 -4.13 -7.88
C ILE A 60 -10.56 -4.88 -7.78
N ALA A 61 -11.12 -4.99 -6.57
CA ALA A 61 -12.39 -5.66 -6.35
C ALA A 61 -13.53 -4.95 -7.07
N ALA A 62 -13.55 -3.61 -7.04
CA ALA A 62 -14.56 -2.83 -7.75
C ALA A 62 -14.49 -3.10 -9.24
N CYS A 63 -13.30 -3.14 -9.83
CA CYS A 63 -13.13 -3.49 -11.23
C CYS A 63 -13.58 -4.92 -11.53
N ALA A 64 -13.26 -5.85 -10.66
CA ALA A 64 -13.58 -7.26 -10.89
C ALA A 64 -15.09 -7.55 -10.79
N PHE A 65 -15.79 -6.89 -9.87
CA PHE A 65 -17.18 -7.24 -9.56
C PHE A 65 -18.21 -6.25 -10.08
N LEU A 66 -17.87 -4.98 -10.22
CA LEU A 66 -18.82 -3.95 -10.60
C LEU A 66 -18.82 -3.65 -12.09
N ILE A 67 -17.73 -3.93 -12.79
CA ILE A 67 -17.62 -3.70 -14.22
C ILE A 67 -17.49 -5.04 -14.92
N LYS A 68 -18.59 -5.47 -15.54
CA LYS A 68 -18.60 -6.75 -16.27
C LYS A 68 -18.66 -6.52 -17.76
#